data_103d62bd5b3ec61aafdfdb3c1665c8c4
#
_entry.id   103d62bd5b3ec61aafdfdb3c1665c8c4
#
_cell.length_a   1.000
_cell.length_b   1.000
_cell.length_c   1.000
_cell.angle_alpha   90.00
_cell.angle_beta   90.00
_cell.angle_gamma   90.00
#
_symmetry.space_group_name_H-M   'P 1'
#
loop_
_entity.id
_entity.type
_entity.pdbx_description
1 polymer ?
#
loop_
_entity_poly.entity_id
_entity_poly.type
_entity_poly.pdbx_seq_one_letter_code
_entity_poly.pdbx_strand_id
1 'polypeptide(L)'
;MSLAEFGIKTKSGKMERMSFGIARSELMPGAKNAVDVCLGVREGEQVALIADEVSRSVAASLEQALQDRGAQSTGLLLEDLGPRPLNGAPEPVLEALETADVGVLCMTPQPGELSARMSIVRVVERRQIRYAHMIGVTAEIMQQGMCTDYRLVDLLSDRLRERMLRAETLTVKTEAGTLFSAYFDRGLDWVKTSGLISPRYWSNLPAGEVFTTPASVDGTFVCDATAGDYFNGKYGDLQKTPLVLEISGGRLVRAECKRKDLEEEFWSYCHTDENSDRVGELAFGTNLGLSRMIGILLQDEKFPGVHIAFGDPYGSQTHADWKSRTHVDVLTRNCDVWIDRDQVIEKGHYQMNHLGLA
;
A
#
# COMPACT_ATOMS: atom_id res chain seq x y z
N MET A 1 -12.02 36.13 -15.12
CA MET A 1 -13.37 35.59 -14.90
C MET A 1 -13.51 35.40 -13.40
N SER A 2 -14.56 36.03 -12.84
CA SER A 2 -14.75 36.13 -11.37
C SER A 2 -15.29 34.81 -10.80
N LEU A 3 -14.85 34.44 -9.59
CA LEU A 3 -15.28 33.28 -8.79
C LEU A 3 -16.79 33.23 -8.44
N ALA A 4 -17.59 34.12 -9.02
CA ALA A 4 -19.03 34.24 -8.78
C ALA A 4 -19.93 33.35 -9.66
N GLU A 5 -19.35 32.56 -10.58
CA GLU A 5 -20.14 31.70 -11.49
C GLU A 5 -20.22 30.22 -11.09
N PHE A 6 -19.50 29.79 -10.06
CA PHE A 6 -19.70 28.48 -9.46
C PHE A 6 -20.50 28.66 -8.17
N GLY A 7 -21.74 28.18 -8.17
CA GLY A 7 -22.78 28.42 -7.16
C GLY A 7 -22.54 27.93 -5.74
N ILE A 8 -21.36 28.19 -5.14
CA ILE A 8 -21.09 28.03 -3.72
C ILE A 8 -21.26 29.41 -3.06
N LYS A 9 -22.49 29.76 -2.73
CA LYS A 9 -22.79 30.96 -1.92
C LYS A 9 -22.42 30.64 -0.47
N THR A 10 -21.24 31.07 -0.05
CA THR A 10 -20.90 31.19 1.37
C THR A 10 -21.75 32.28 2.01
N LYS A 11 -22.84 31.93 2.68
CA LYS A 11 -23.42 32.72 3.77
C LYS A 11 -22.66 32.37 5.05
N SER A 12 -21.76 33.19 5.48
CA SER A 12 -21.05 33.10 6.78
C SER A 12 -19.61 32.56 6.82
N GLY A 13 -18.85 32.45 5.77
CA GLY A 13 -17.39 32.12 5.88
C GLY A 13 -17.04 30.74 6.48
N LYS A 14 -18.03 29.86 6.68
CA LYS A 14 -17.82 28.44 7.03
C LYS A 14 -18.13 27.59 5.81
N MET A 15 -17.16 26.76 5.36
CA MET A 15 -17.43 25.70 4.41
C MET A 15 -18.57 24.85 4.96
N GLU A 16 -19.69 24.72 4.22
CA GLU A 16 -20.73 23.77 4.59
C GLU A 16 -20.13 22.38 4.59
N ARG A 17 -20.36 21.63 5.68
CA ARG A 17 -19.91 20.24 5.78
C ARG A 17 -20.61 19.43 4.71
N MET A 18 -19.85 18.93 3.74
CA MET A 18 -20.36 17.98 2.77
C MET A 18 -20.48 16.62 3.45
N SER A 19 -21.61 15.95 3.27
CA SER A 19 -21.77 14.55 3.68
C SER A 19 -21.59 13.64 2.47
N PHE A 20 -20.83 12.55 2.65
CA PHE A 20 -20.66 11.53 1.61
C PHE A 20 -21.89 10.62 1.43
N GLY A 21 -22.90 10.75 2.29
CA GLY A 21 -24.14 9.99 2.23
C GLY A 21 -24.32 9.01 3.40
N ILE A 22 -25.06 7.93 3.14
CA ILE A 22 -25.37 6.94 4.19
C ILE A 22 -24.26 5.90 4.29
N ALA A 23 -23.75 5.71 5.48
CA ALA A 23 -22.78 4.67 5.79
C ALA A 23 -23.37 3.27 5.55
N ARG A 24 -22.55 2.38 5.02
CA ARG A 24 -22.90 0.99 4.79
C ARG A 24 -22.48 0.15 6.00
N SER A 25 -23.44 -0.58 6.59
CA SER A 25 -23.22 -1.34 7.83
C SER A 25 -22.07 -2.35 7.72
N GLU A 26 -21.94 -2.99 6.55
CA GLU A 26 -20.89 -3.97 6.28
C GLU A 26 -19.49 -3.38 6.15
N LEU A 27 -19.36 -2.06 5.95
CA LEU A 27 -18.07 -1.37 5.91
C LEU A 27 -17.67 -0.78 7.28
N MET A 28 -18.60 -0.69 8.22
CA MET A 28 -18.36 -0.07 9.52
C MET A 28 -17.25 -0.73 10.34
N PRO A 29 -17.08 -2.07 10.37
CA PRO A 29 -15.95 -2.66 11.10
C PRO A 29 -14.59 -2.16 10.62
N GLY A 30 -14.37 -2.13 9.29
CA GLY A 30 -13.14 -1.59 8.71
C GLY A 30 -12.98 -0.09 8.92
N ALA A 31 -14.08 0.68 8.81
CA ALA A 31 -14.05 2.12 9.06
C ALA A 31 -13.70 2.47 10.51
N LYS A 32 -14.30 1.77 11.49
CA LYS A 32 -13.95 1.93 12.90
C LYS A 32 -12.51 1.54 13.19
N ASN A 33 -12.04 0.45 12.59
CA ASN A 33 -10.65 0.03 12.75
C ASN A 33 -9.66 1.08 12.20
N ALA A 34 -9.97 1.66 11.02
CA ALA A 34 -9.17 2.76 10.46
C ALA A 34 -9.13 3.98 11.40
N VAL A 35 -10.28 4.38 11.93
CA VAL A 35 -10.43 5.58 12.76
C VAL A 35 -9.87 5.36 14.17
N ASP A 36 -10.30 4.29 14.85
CA ASP A 36 -10.02 4.08 16.27
C ASP A 36 -8.63 3.48 16.52
N VAL A 37 -8.18 2.57 15.62
CA VAL A 37 -6.93 1.81 15.82
C VAL A 37 -5.81 2.38 14.96
N CYS A 38 -6.00 2.45 13.64
CA CYS A 38 -4.92 2.85 12.74
C CYS A 38 -4.56 4.33 12.90
N LEU A 39 -5.54 5.21 12.83
CA LEU A 39 -5.37 6.66 12.98
C LEU A 39 -5.41 7.12 14.45
N GLY A 40 -6.01 6.34 15.35
CA GLY A 40 -6.14 6.69 16.76
C GLY A 40 -6.80 8.06 16.97
N VAL A 41 -7.88 8.33 16.22
CA VAL A 41 -8.59 9.61 16.24
C VAL A 41 -9.19 9.85 17.62
N ARG A 42 -9.14 11.10 18.06
CA ARG A 42 -9.64 11.53 19.37
C ARG A 42 -10.86 12.43 19.22
N GLU A 43 -11.67 12.50 20.26
CA GLU A 43 -12.78 13.45 20.35
C GLU A 43 -12.28 14.89 20.14
N GLY A 44 -13.01 15.65 19.34
CA GLY A 44 -12.72 17.06 19.02
C GLY A 44 -11.66 17.30 17.96
N GLU A 45 -10.90 16.29 17.52
CA GLU A 45 -9.89 16.46 16.47
C GLU A 45 -10.50 16.84 15.11
N GLN A 46 -9.78 17.67 14.36
CA GLN A 46 -10.14 18.09 13.02
C GLN A 46 -9.63 17.07 12.00
N VAL A 47 -10.52 16.55 11.18
CA VAL A 47 -10.17 15.52 10.17
C VAL A 47 -10.50 16.01 8.77
N ALA A 48 -9.50 16.04 7.88
CA ALA A 48 -9.71 16.23 6.45
C ALA A 48 -9.98 14.86 5.80
N LEU A 49 -11.22 14.62 5.37
CA LEU A 49 -11.63 13.40 4.67
C LEU A 49 -11.84 13.71 3.19
N ILE A 50 -10.91 13.26 2.36
CA ILE A 50 -10.89 13.49 0.92
C ILE A 50 -11.28 12.20 0.21
N ALA A 51 -12.23 12.27 -0.71
CA ALA A 51 -12.66 11.10 -1.48
C ALA A 51 -13.00 11.47 -2.94
N ASP A 52 -13.03 10.45 -3.79
CA ASP A 52 -13.63 10.53 -5.11
C ASP A 52 -15.01 9.85 -5.13
N GLU A 53 -15.73 9.99 -6.27
CA GLU A 53 -17.06 9.43 -6.41
C GLU A 53 -17.06 7.89 -6.29
N VAL A 54 -16.01 7.22 -6.77
CA VAL A 54 -15.88 5.76 -6.70
C VAL A 54 -15.76 5.26 -5.27
N SER A 55 -15.01 5.97 -4.44
CA SER A 55 -14.80 5.63 -3.02
C SER A 55 -15.82 6.26 -2.07
N ARG A 56 -16.84 6.98 -2.58
CA ARG A 56 -17.87 7.70 -1.78
C ARG A 56 -18.48 6.84 -0.67
N SER A 57 -18.81 5.58 -0.94
CA SER A 57 -19.42 4.68 0.07
C SER A 57 -18.45 4.32 1.20
N VAL A 58 -17.16 4.20 0.90
CA VAL A 58 -16.10 4.01 1.90
C VAL A 58 -15.96 5.29 2.73
N ALA A 59 -15.90 6.45 2.08
CA ALA A 59 -15.83 7.74 2.75
C ALA A 59 -17.04 8.00 3.67
N ALA A 60 -18.26 7.66 3.25
CA ALA A 60 -19.46 7.77 4.08
C ALA A 60 -19.35 6.91 5.36
N SER A 61 -18.78 5.72 5.26
CA SER A 61 -18.58 4.84 6.42
C SER A 61 -17.48 5.35 7.35
N LEU A 62 -16.40 5.91 6.77
CA LEU A 62 -15.36 6.58 7.56
C LEU A 62 -15.89 7.85 8.25
N GLU A 63 -16.70 8.66 7.55
CA GLU A 63 -17.34 9.84 8.13
C GLU A 63 -18.22 9.49 9.32
N GLN A 64 -19.03 8.42 9.22
CA GLN A 64 -19.82 7.92 10.34
C GLN A 64 -18.94 7.46 11.52
N ALA A 65 -17.85 6.73 11.25
CA ALA A 65 -16.94 6.31 12.30
C ALA A 65 -16.26 7.51 13.00
N LEU A 66 -15.91 8.56 12.25
CA LEU A 66 -15.38 9.82 12.80
C LEU A 66 -16.42 10.54 13.67
N GLN A 67 -17.68 10.58 13.24
CA GLN A 67 -18.79 11.14 14.02
C GLN A 67 -19.02 10.35 15.31
N ASP A 68 -19.05 9.01 15.22
CA ASP A 68 -19.17 8.12 16.39
C ASP A 68 -18.04 8.36 17.41
N ARG A 69 -16.85 8.77 16.92
CA ARG A 69 -15.68 9.09 17.74
C ARG A 69 -15.72 10.51 18.33
N GLY A 70 -16.66 11.34 17.90
CA GLY A 70 -16.75 12.75 18.30
C GLY A 70 -15.74 13.68 17.62
N ALA A 71 -15.13 13.26 16.51
CA ALA A 71 -14.26 14.08 15.70
C ALA A 71 -15.04 15.04 14.78
N GLN A 72 -14.38 16.11 14.36
CA GLN A 72 -14.96 17.09 13.44
C GLN A 72 -14.36 16.89 12.05
N SER A 73 -15.13 16.29 11.11
CA SER A 73 -14.66 16.06 9.75
C SER A 73 -15.03 17.18 8.78
N THR A 74 -14.08 17.51 7.89
CA THR A 74 -14.33 18.28 6.68
C THR A 74 -14.26 17.32 5.50
N GLY A 75 -15.42 17.02 4.88
CA GLY A 75 -15.53 16.16 3.72
C GLY A 75 -15.27 16.93 2.42
N LEU A 76 -14.44 16.38 1.53
CA LEU A 76 -14.12 16.97 0.23
C LEU A 76 -14.25 15.88 -0.85
N LEU A 77 -15.15 16.11 -1.83
CA LEU A 77 -15.29 15.26 -3.00
C LEU A 77 -14.46 15.85 -4.14
N LEU A 78 -13.54 15.06 -4.69
CA LEU A 78 -12.59 15.54 -5.71
C LEU A 78 -13.28 16.04 -6.97
N GLU A 79 -14.37 15.39 -7.39
CA GLU A 79 -15.15 15.77 -8.57
C GLU A 79 -15.85 17.14 -8.42
N ASP A 80 -16.14 17.56 -7.19
CA ASP A 80 -16.70 18.90 -6.92
C ASP A 80 -15.63 20.01 -7.00
N LEU A 81 -14.35 19.63 -6.90
CA LEU A 81 -13.20 20.55 -6.88
C LEU A 81 -12.58 20.74 -8.27
N GLY A 82 -12.93 19.92 -9.24
CA GLY A 82 -12.45 20.03 -10.60
C GLY A 82 -12.49 18.72 -11.39
N PRO A 83 -12.16 18.80 -12.68
CA PRO A 83 -12.16 17.62 -13.53
C PRO A 83 -11.00 16.68 -13.17
N ARG A 84 -11.22 15.37 -13.36
CA ARG A 84 -10.18 14.34 -13.24
C ARG A 84 -9.74 13.87 -14.63
N PRO A 85 -8.45 13.48 -14.84
CA PRO A 85 -7.39 13.38 -13.83
C PRO A 85 -6.91 14.73 -13.29
N LEU A 86 -6.54 14.75 -12.00
CA LEU A 86 -6.05 15.96 -11.34
C LEU A 86 -4.66 16.37 -11.86
N ASN A 87 -4.54 17.62 -12.28
CA ASN A 87 -3.26 18.22 -12.71
C ASN A 87 -2.53 18.93 -11.56
N GLY A 88 -2.75 18.52 -10.33
CA GLY A 88 -2.22 19.05 -9.07
C GLY A 88 -3.25 18.89 -7.97
N ALA A 89 -2.82 18.97 -6.72
CA ALA A 89 -3.77 18.92 -5.60
C ALA A 89 -4.66 20.17 -5.60
N PRO A 90 -6.00 20.03 -5.54
CA PRO A 90 -6.90 21.18 -5.44
C PRO A 90 -6.61 22.00 -4.18
N GLU A 91 -6.63 23.34 -4.30
CA GLU A 91 -6.34 24.23 -3.18
C GLU A 91 -7.21 23.95 -1.93
N PRO A 92 -8.53 23.68 -2.01
CA PRO A 92 -9.33 23.36 -0.85
C PRO A 92 -8.86 22.10 -0.12
N VAL A 93 -8.25 21.10 -0.81
CA VAL A 93 -7.66 19.92 -0.18
C VAL A 93 -6.43 20.29 0.63
N LEU A 94 -5.56 21.13 0.06
CA LEU A 94 -4.35 21.59 0.75
C LEU A 94 -4.71 22.44 1.98
N GLU A 95 -5.66 23.38 1.85
CA GLU A 95 -6.15 24.21 2.95
C GLU A 95 -6.76 23.39 4.09
N ALA A 96 -7.56 22.36 3.77
CA ALA A 96 -8.13 21.48 4.77
C ALA A 96 -7.04 20.71 5.54
N LEU A 97 -6.02 20.22 4.85
CA LEU A 97 -4.90 19.51 5.48
C LEU A 97 -3.98 20.45 6.30
N GLU A 98 -3.89 21.74 5.95
CA GLU A 98 -3.12 22.71 6.73
C GLU A 98 -3.68 22.93 8.14
N THR A 99 -4.96 22.71 8.34
CA THR A 99 -5.65 22.94 9.61
C THR A 99 -6.06 21.65 10.33
N ALA A 100 -5.93 20.50 9.67
CA ALA A 100 -6.32 19.21 10.24
C ALA A 100 -5.28 18.64 11.22
N ASP A 101 -5.76 17.83 12.16
CA ASP A 101 -4.95 16.94 13.01
C ASP A 101 -4.74 15.58 12.34
N VAL A 102 -5.68 15.21 11.47
CA VAL A 102 -5.73 13.91 10.76
C VAL A 102 -6.19 14.13 9.33
N GLY A 103 -5.57 13.45 8.38
CA GLY A 103 -5.99 13.39 6.98
C GLY A 103 -6.31 11.97 6.54
N VAL A 104 -7.32 11.82 5.68
CA VAL A 104 -7.65 10.56 5.01
C VAL A 104 -7.90 10.84 3.53
N LEU A 105 -7.23 10.12 2.65
CA LEU A 105 -7.46 10.19 1.21
C LEU A 105 -7.95 8.82 0.70
N CYS A 106 -9.18 8.78 0.25
CA CYS A 106 -9.81 7.62 -0.40
C CYS A 106 -10.06 7.97 -1.87
N MET A 107 -9.28 7.40 -2.79
CA MET A 107 -9.49 7.67 -4.21
C MET A 107 -9.04 6.51 -5.09
N THR A 108 -9.69 6.36 -6.22
CA THR A 108 -9.23 5.50 -7.32
C THR A 108 -8.23 6.29 -8.16
N PRO A 109 -6.97 5.83 -8.30
CA PRO A 109 -5.95 6.59 -9.00
C PRO A 109 -6.23 6.62 -10.50
N GLN A 110 -6.02 7.78 -11.13
CA GLN A 110 -6.05 7.92 -12.59
C GLN A 110 -4.64 8.23 -13.13
N PRO A 111 -4.33 7.82 -14.38
CA PRO A 111 -3.05 8.15 -15.00
C PRO A 111 -2.78 9.65 -14.96
N GLY A 112 -1.59 10.05 -14.48
CA GLY A 112 -1.18 11.46 -14.38
C GLY A 112 -1.41 12.09 -13.00
N GLU A 113 -2.17 11.49 -12.09
CA GLU A 113 -2.48 12.08 -10.76
C GLU A 113 -1.39 11.93 -9.69
N LEU A 114 -0.26 11.29 -10.02
CA LEU A 114 0.81 11.10 -9.05
C LEU A 114 1.33 12.43 -8.47
N SER A 115 1.47 13.47 -9.31
CA SER A 115 1.93 14.79 -8.87
C SER A 115 0.97 15.45 -7.87
N ALA A 116 -0.34 15.27 -8.05
CA ALA A 116 -1.37 15.75 -7.13
C ALA A 116 -1.27 15.04 -5.78
N ARG A 117 -1.18 13.71 -5.78
CA ARG A 117 -1.01 12.90 -4.57
C ARG A 117 0.27 13.25 -3.80
N MET A 118 1.39 13.41 -4.52
CA MET A 118 2.66 13.83 -3.90
C MET A 118 2.61 15.25 -3.32
N SER A 119 1.76 16.13 -3.87
CA SER A 119 1.55 17.46 -3.28
C SER A 119 0.79 17.38 -1.96
N ILE A 120 -0.19 16.48 -1.85
CA ILE A 120 -0.89 16.16 -0.60
C ILE A 120 0.09 15.63 0.44
N VAL A 121 0.88 14.61 0.08
CA VAL A 121 1.86 13.99 0.97
C VAL A 121 2.86 15.02 1.50
N ARG A 122 3.35 15.95 0.65
CA ARG A 122 4.25 17.03 1.11
C ARG A 122 3.64 17.91 2.21
N VAL A 123 2.35 18.22 2.15
CA VAL A 123 1.64 18.95 3.23
C VAL A 123 1.58 18.11 4.49
N VAL A 124 1.19 16.83 4.36
CA VAL A 124 1.13 15.86 5.46
C VAL A 124 2.46 15.76 6.20
N GLU A 125 3.56 15.57 5.47
CA GLU A 125 4.92 15.44 6.04
C GLU A 125 5.39 16.74 6.70
N ARG A 126 5.19 17.88 6.06
CA ARG A 126 5.54 19.18 6.62
C ARG A 126 4.75 19.49 7.90
N ARG A 127 3.46 19.17 7.90
CA ARG A 127 2.55 19.39 9.04
C ARG A 127 2.71 18.34 10.12
N GLN A 128 3.31 17.20 9.79
CA GLN A 128 3.41 16.04 10.69
C GLN A 128 2.06 15.62 11.26
N ILE A 129 1.05 15.54 10.41
CA ILE A 129 -0.28 15.04 10.77
C ILE A 129 -0.37 13.53 10.55
N ARG A 130 -1.26 12.87 11.29
CA ARG A 130 -1.57 11.46 11.04
C ARG A 130 -2.35 11.36 9.72
N TYR A 131 -1.91 10.48 8.82
CA TYR A 131 -2.51 10.42 7.49
C TYR A 131 -2.61 8.99 6.96
N ALA A 132 -3.83 8.63 6.54
CA ALA A 132 -4.11 7.39 5.85
C ALA A 132 -4.22 7.62 4.33
N HIS A 133 -3.41 6.88 3.57
CA HIS A 133 -3.39 6.89 2.12
C HIS A 133 -4.10 5.64 1.60
N MET A 134 -5.38 5.79 1.18
CA MET A 134 -6.24 4.66 0.80
C MET A 134 -6.52 4.70 -0.71
N ILE A 135 -5.46 4.52 -1.50
CA ILE A 135 -5.52 4.61 -2.96
C ILE A 135 -5.99 3.28 -3.56
N GLY A 136 -7.08 3.32 -4.31
CA GLY A 136 -7.72 2.12 -4.85
C GLY A 136 -8.56 1.35 -3.83
N VAL A 137 -8.88 1.98 -2.69
CA VAL A 137 -9.71 1.34 -1.66
C VAL A 137 -11.11 1.00 -2.20
N THR A 138 -11.56 -0.20 -1.86
CA THR A 138 -12.87 -0.72 -2.25
C THR A 138 -13.67 -1.20 -1.04
N ALA A 139 -14.97 -1.47 -1.26
CA ALA A 139 -15.80 -2.10 -0.24
C ALA A 139 -15.25 -3.46 0.22
N GLU A 140 -14.67 -4.24 -0.68
CA GLU A 140 -14.07 -5.54 -0.35
C GLU A 140 -12.84 -5.38 0.55
N ILE A 141 -11.98 -4.41 0.28
CA ILE A 141 -10.84 -4.06 1.13
C ILE A 141 -11.30 -3.68 2.54
N MET A 142 -12.37 -2.89 2.64
CA MET A 142 -12.94 -2.48 3.94
C MET A 142 -13.50 -3.66 4.74
N GLN A 143 -13.96 -4.73 4.05
CA GLN A 143 -14.50 -5.94 4.68
C GLN A 143 -13.43 -6.99 4.98
N GLN A 144 -12.24 -6.87 4.44
CA GLN A 144 -11.16 -7.84 4.59
C GLN A 144 -9.93 -7.20 5.24
N GLY A 145 -9.05 -6.56 4.46
CA GLY A 145 -7.78 -6.01 4.93
C GLY A 145 -7.91 -4.96 6.03
N MET A 146 -9.01 -4.21 6.05
CA MET A 146 -9.30 -3.25 7.11
C MET A 146 -9.92 -3.88 8.36
N CYS A 147 -10.37 -5.13 8.33
CA CYS A 147 -10.97 -5.84 9.49
C CYS A 147 -9.96 -6.70 10.28
N THR A 148 -8.67 -6.53 10.04
CA THR A 148 -7.61 -7.25 10.78
C THR A 148 -7.37 -6.65 12.18
N ASP A 149 -6.75 -7.43 13.07
CA ASP A 149 -6.16 -6.89 14.30
C ASP A 149 -4.84 -6.20 14.00
N TYR A 150 -4.86 -4.88 13.82
CA TYR A 150 -3.67 -4.09 13.52
C TYR A 150 -2.62 -4.07 14.62
N ARG A 151 -2.99 -4.38 15.86
CA ARG A 151 -2.00 -4.54 16.95
C ARG A 151 -1.21 -5.83 16.80
N LEU A 152 -1.87 -6.89 16.35
CA LEU A 152 -1.19 -8.15 16.02
C LEU A 152 -0.34 -8.01 14.76
N VAL A 153 -0.83 -7.29 13.73
CA VAL A 153 -0.03 -6.95 12.54
C VAL A 153 1.22 -6.17 12.93
N ASP A 154 1.08 -5.18 13.79
CA ASP A 154 2.22 -4.38 14.27
C ASP A 154 3.24 -5.22 15.03
N LEU A 155 2.79 -6.06 15.95
CA LEU A 155 3.63 -6.95 16.73
C LEU A 155 4.37 -7.97 15.85
N LEU A 156 3.67 -8.60 14.89
CA LEU A 156 4.28 -9.51 13.92
C LEU A 156 5.33 -8.79 13.07
N SER A 157 5.00 -7.59 12.59
CA SER A 157 5.92 -6.78 11.79
C SER A 157 7.18 -6.39 12.57
N ASP A 158 7.06 -6.06 13.87
CA ASP A 158 8.21 -5.80 14.71
C ASP A 158 9.09 -7.04 14.89
N ARG A 159 8.51 -8.20 15.16
CA ARG A 159 9.27 -9.46 15.31
C ARG A 159 9.99 -9.87 14.03
N LEU A 160 9.33 -9.73 12.89
CA LEU A 160 9.96 -9.96 11.58
C LEU A 160 11.12 -8.99 11.34
N ARG A 161 10.89 -7.70 11.55
CA ARG A 161 11.92 -6.68 11.38
C ARG A 161 13.13 -6.94 12.30
N GLU A 162 12.91 -7.22 13.57
CA GLU A 162 13.98 -7.59 14.53
C GLU A 162 14.77 -8.82 14.07
N ARG A 163 14.09 -9.79 13.48
CA ARG A 163 14.71 -10.99 12.93
C ARG A 163 15.54 -10.68 11.70
N MET A 164 14.96 -9.91 10.76
CA MET A 164 15.60 -9.58 9.49
C MET A 164 16.81 -8.66 9.65
N LEU A 165 16.85 -7.79 10.64
CA LEU A 165 18.04 -6.98 10.97
C LEU A 165 19.28 -7.80 11.32
N ARG A 166 19.12 -9.10 11.63
CA ARG A 166 20.21 -10.02 11.98
C ARG A 166 20.43 -11.11 10.94
N ALA A 167 19.48 -11.26 10.00
CA ALA A 167 19.52 -12.29 8.99
C ALA A 167 20.62 -12.04 7.96
N GLU A 168 21.21 -13.12 7.47
CA GLU A 168 22.17 -13.09 6.35
C GLU A 168 21.48 -13.48 5.06
N THR A 169 20.55 -14.43 5.12
CA THR A 169 19.89 -15.01 3.95
C THR A 169 18.40 -15.21 4.17
N LEU A 170 17.66 -15.10 3.08
CA LEU A 170 16.26 -15.53 2.97
C LEU A 170 16.17 -16.55 1.84
N THR A 171 15.45 -17.65 2.06
CA THR A 171 15.11 -18.60 1.00
C THR A 171 13.60 -18.70 0.89
N VAL A 172 13.07 -18.62 -0.33
CA VAL A 172 11.63 -18.72 -0.62
C VAL A 172 11.38 -19.85 -1.61
N LYS A 173 10.35 -20.66 -1.34
CA LYS A 173 9.89 -21.74 -2.22
C LYS A 173 8.38 -21.71 -2.35
N THR A 174 7.87 -22.12 -3.52
CA THR A 174 6.44 -22.40 -3.74
C THR A 174 6.24 -23.66 -4.56
N GLU A 175 5.05 -24.25 -4.48
CA GLU A 175 4.65 -25.37 -5.36
C GLU A 175 4.55 -24.91 -6.82
N ALA A 176 4.31 -23.63 -7.10
CA ALA A 176 4.25 -23.04 -8.44
C ALA A 176 5.63 -22.98 -9.12
N GLY A 177 6.72 -23.18 -8.38
CA GLY A 177 8.09 -23.23 -8.92
C GLY A 177 8.98 -22.07 -8.51
N THR A 178 8.53 -21.16 -7.65
CA THR A 178 9.42 -20.17 -7.04
C THR A 178 10.51 -20.89 -6.24
N LEU A 179 11.75 -20.54 -6.46
CA LEU A 179 12.91 -20.94 -5.67
C LEU A 179 14.00 -19.89 -5.83
N PHE A 180 14.15 -19.05 -4.84
CA PHE A 180 15.21 -18.05 -4.83
C PHE A 180 15.82 -17.87 -3.43
N SER A 181 17.02 -17.30 -3.41
CA SER A 181 17.68 -16.81 -2.21
C SER A 181 17.92 -15.31 -2.33
N ALA A 182 17.73 -14.59 -1.24
CA ALA A 182 18.07 -13.19 -1.11
C ALA A 182 19.13 -12.99 -0.03
N TYR A 183 19.99 -11.98 -0.24
CA TYR A 183 21.08 -11.58 0.65
C TYR A 183 20.89 -10.12 1.03
N PHE A 184 21.30 -9.75 2.24
CA PHE A 184 21.01 -8.44 2.81
C PHE A 184 22.30 -7.67 3.14
N ASP A 185 22.23 -6.35 2.96
CA ASP A 185 23.26 -5.42 3.39
C ASP A 185 22.78 -4.74 4.68
N ARG A 186 23.61 -4.76 5.71
CA ARG A 186 23.31 -4.12 7.01
C ARG A 186 23.30 -2.59 6.95
N GLY A 187 23.77 -2.00 5.86
CA GLY A 187 23.67 -0.58 5.57
C GLY A 187 22.30 -0.14 5.05
N LEU A 188 21.43 -1.10 4.71
CA LEU A 188 20.08 -0.83 4.22
C LEU A 188 19.04 -1.08 5.31
N ASP A 189 18.06 -0.18 5.40
CA ASP A 189 17.05 -0.26 6.45
C ASP A 189 15.91 -1.23 6.08
N TRP A 190 15.42 -1.91 7.12
CA TRP A 190 14.15 -2.61 7.09
C TRP A 190 13.04 -1.66 7.53
N VAL A 191 12.13 -1.37 6.64
CA VAL A 191 10.98 -0.48 6.82
C VAL A 191 9.77 -1.28 7.30
N LYS A 192 9.04 -0.74 8.28
CA LYS A 192 7.79 -1.32 8.78
C LYS A 192 6.61 -0.40 8.46
N THR A 193 5.60 -0.94 7.80
CA THR A 193 4.31 -0.27 7.52
C THR A 193 3.16 -1.10 8.08
N SER A 194 2.95 -1.03 9.38
CA SER A 194 1.99 -1.89 10.10
C SER A 194 0.58 -1.35 10.19
N GLY A 195 0.35 -0.11 9.75
CA GLY A 195 -0.96 0.55 9.81
C GLY A 195 -1.24 1.30 11.11
N LEU A 196 -0.37 1.22 12.12
CA LEU A 196 -0.42 2.13 13.28
C LEU A 196 0.23 3.45 12.89
N ILE A 197 -0.59 4.44 12.57
CA ILE A 197 -0.18 5.72 12.00
C ILE A 197 0.20 6.71 13.11
N SER A 198 1.29 7.42 12.91
CA SER A 198 1.76 8.48 13.82
C SER A 198 2.01 9.78 13.05
N PRO A 199 2.17 10.93 13.73
CA PRO A 199 2.52 12.19 13.06
C PRO A 199 3.82 12.15 12.24
N ARG A 200 4.70 11.19 12.49
CA ARG A 200 5.98 11.04 11.77
C ARG A 200 5.92 10.02 10.62
N TYR A 201 4.91 9.15 10.64
CA TYR A 201 4.81 8.02 9.71
C TYR A 201 3.37 7.89 9.24
N TRP A 202 3.08 8.44 8.07
CA TRP A 202 1.85 8.13 7.36
C TRP A 202 1.93 6.74 6.75
N SER A 203 0.81 6.14 6.43
CA SER A 203 0.78 4.78 5.87
C SER A 203 -0.33 4.62 4.84
N ASN A 204 -0.12 3.68 3.94
CA ASN A 204 -1.22 3.08 3.21
C ASN A 204 -2.16 2.36 4.19
N LEU A 205 -3.46 2.33 3.90
CA LEU A 205 -4.43 1.46 4.53
C LEU A 205 -5.29 0.77 3.45
N PRO A 206 -5.43 -0.57 3.52
CA PRO A 206 -4.88 -1.48 4.53
C PRO A 206 -3.36 -1.51 4.51
N ALA A 207 -2.79 -1.94 5.62
CA ALA A 207 -1.35 -2.05 5.81
C ALA A 207 -0.98 -3.44 6.35
N GLY A 208 0.28 -3.63 6.60
CA GLY A 208 0.86 -4.88 7.11
C GLY A 208 1.99 -5.36 6.21
N GLU A 209 3.16 -4.72 6.34
CA GLU A 209 4.32 -5.04 5.52
C GLU A 209 5.62 -4.70 6.24
N VAL A 210 6.63 -5.51 5.96
CA VAL A 210 8.03 -5.25 6.35
C VAL A 210 8.91 -5.48 5.14
N PHE A 211 9.60 -4.44 4.67
CA PHE A 211 10.36 -4.49 3.43
C PHE A 211 11.76 -3.87 3.54
N THR A 212 12.62 -4.24 2.59
CA THR A 212 13.94 -3.65 2.37
C THR A 212 14.33 -3.75 0.90
N THR A 213 15.40 -3.07 0.51
CA THR A 213 16.12 -3.35 -0.74
C THR A 213 17.13 -4.47 -0.48
N PRO A 214 17.06 -5.65 -1.15
CA PRO A 214 18.04 -6.70 -0.97
C PRO A 214 19.38 -6.34 -1.64
N ALA A 215 20.49 -6.81 -1.07
CA ALA A 215 21.82 -6.68 -1.69
C ALA A 215 21.92 -7.50 -2.98
N SER A 216 21.34 -8.71 -3.01
CA SER A 216 21.17 -9.56 -4.18
C SER A 216 19.99 -10.50 -4.01
N VAL A 217 19.43 -10.91 -5.14
CA VAL A 217 18.46 -12.00 -5.26
C VAL A 217 18.92 -12.89 -6.39
N ASP A 218 18.93 -14.21 -6.15
CA ASP A 218 19.34 -15.20 -7.13
C ASP A 218 18.39 -16.39 -7.15
N GLY A 219 17.89 -16.75 -8.33
CA GLY A 219 16.98 -17.88 -8.53
C GLY A 219 15.79 -17.57 -9.41
N THR A 220 14.71 -18.32 -9.23
CA THR A 220 13.46 -18.20 -9.99
C THR A 220 12.34 -17.67 -9.12
N PHE A 221 11.64 -16.65 -9.59
CA PHE A 221 10.39 -16.17 -9.00
C PHE A 221 9.23 -16.46 -9.97
N VAL A 222 8.20 -17.13 -9.49
CA VAL A 222 6.97 -17.38 -10.25
C VAL A 222 5.87 -16.47 -9.70
N CYS A 223 5.52 -15.44 -10.48
CA CYS A 223 4.38 -14.59 -10.18
C CYS A 223 3.10 -15.30 -10.67
N ASP A 224 2.37 -15.89 -9.72
CA ASP A 224 1.10 -16.58 -9.95
C ASP A 224 -0.09 -15.84 -9.30
N ALA A 225 0.11 -14.57 -8.95
CA ALA A 225 -0.87 -13.70 -8.33
C ALA A 225 -0.94 -12.34 -9.03
N THR A 226 -0.88 -11.26 -8.27
CA THR A 226 -0.92 -9.88 -8.77
C THR A 226 0.46 -9.45 -9.25
N ALA A 227 0.53 -8.79 -10.41
CA ALA A 227 1.72 -8.12 -10.93
C ALA A 227 1.42 -6.62 -11.07
N GLY A 228 1.74 -5.82 -10.07
CA GLY A 228 1.47 -4.39 -10.04
C GLY A 228 0.03 -4.03 -10.43
N ASP A 229 -0.38 -2.79 -10.23
CA ASP A 229 -1.74 -2.36 -10.59
C ASP A 229 -1.96 -2.34 -12.11
N TYR A 230 -0.95 -1.90 -12.87
CA TYR A 230 -1.06 -1.78 -14.32
C TYR A 230 -1.26 -3.15 -15.00
N PHE A 231 -0.36 -4.09 -14.72
CA PHE A 231 -0.43 -5.43 -15.34
C PHE A 231 -1.66 -6.19 -14.86
N ASN A 232 -1.98 -6.07 -13.57
CA ASN A 232 -3.18 -6.72 -13.04
C ASN A 232 -4.46 -6.14 -13.65
N GLY A 233 -4.55 -4.83 -13.83
CA GLY A 233 -5.68 -4.20 -14.51
C GLY A 233 -5.85 -4.65 -15.97
N LYS A 234 -4.75 -4.94 -16.67
CA LYS A 234 -4.76 -5.35 -18.07
C LYS A 234 -4.88 -6.86 -18.27
N TYR A 235 -4.21 -7.65 -17.43
CA TYR A 235 -4.05 -9.09 -17.62
C TYR A 235 -4.80 -9.93 -16.60
N GLY A 236 -5.25 -9.31 -15.50
CA GLY A 236 -5.92 -9.97 -14.39
C GLY A 236 -4.98 -10.82 -13.54
N ASP A 237 -5.57 -11.69 -12.75
CA ASP A 237 -4.87 -12.65 -11.91
C ASP A 237 -4.07 -13.67 -12.73
N LEU A 238 -2.81 -13.88 -12.35
CA LEU A 238 -1.86 -14.70 -13.11
C LEU A 238 -1.85 -16.19 -12.73
N GLN A 239 -2.74 -16.67 -11.88
CA GLN A 239 -2.77 -18.06 -11.42
C GLN A 239 -2.77 -19.09 -12.56
N LYS A 240 -3.50 -18.80 -13.66
CA LYS A 240 -3.60 -19.70 -14.83
C LYS A 240 -2.50 -19.48 -15.87
N THR A 241 -1.86 -18.35 -15.83
CA THR A 241 -0.82 -17.93 -16.76
C THR A 241 0.33 -17.25 -16.03
N PRO A 242 1.02 -17.97 -15.12
CA PRO A 242 2.07 -17.38 -14.31
C PRO A 242 3.21 -16.82 -15.16
N LEU A 243 3.78 -15.73 -14.64
CA LEU A 243 4.98 -15.11 -15.19
C LEU A 243 6.19 -15.68 -14.42
N VAL A 244 7.07 -16.37 -15.13
CA VAL A 244 8.29 -16.97 -14.58
C VAL A 244 9.46 -16.02 -14.81
N LEU A 245 10.12 -15.63 -13.73
CA LEU A 245 11.18 -14.63 -13.72
C LEU A 245 12.48 -15.27 -13.20
N GLU A 246 13.53 -15.28 -14.04
CA GLU A 246 14.87 -15.67 -13.62
C GLU A 246 15.64 -14.42 -13.18
N ILE A 247 16.23 -14.48 -11.99
CA ILE A 247 16.94 -13.38 -11.36
C ILE A 247 18.36 -13.83 -11.05
N SER A 248 19.34 -13.03 -11.42
CA SER A 248 20.75 -13.29 -11.11
C SER A 248 21.45 -11.99 -10.73
N GLY A 249 22.19 -12.03 -9.60
CA GLY A 249 22.86 -10.85 -9.07
C GLY A 249 21.92 -9.67 -8.79
N GLY A 250 20.69 -9.97 -8.38
CA GLY A 250 19.64 -8.96 -8.10
C GLY A 250 19.04 -8.31 -9.35
N ARG A 251 19.21 -8.90 -10.54
CA ARG A 251 18.64 -8.37 -11.79
C ARG A 251 17.81 -9.41 -12.54
N LEU A 252 16.76 -8.96 -13.19
CA LEU A 252 15.95 -9.79 -14.08
C LEU A 252 16.74 -10.14 -15.31
N VAL A 253 17.04 -11.43 -15.50
CA VAL A 253 17.81 -11.93 -16.67
C VAL A 253 16.95 -12.67 -17.68
N ARG A 254 15.73 -13.08 -17.30
CA ARG A 254 14.75 -13.73 -18.18
C ARG A 254 13.35 -13.59 -17.62
N ALA A 255 12.38 -13.39 -18.51
CA ALA A 255 10.96 -13.48 -18.21
C ALA A 255 10.28 -14.43 -19.19
N GLU A 256 9.43 -15.32 -18.69
CA GLU A 256 8.69 -16.27 -19.53
C GLU A 256 7.22 -16.32 -19.09
N CYS A 257 6.31 -16.28 -20.06
CA CYS A 257 4.89 -16.48 -19.85
C CYS A 257 4.25 -17.19 -21.07
N LYS A 258 3.19 -17.96 -20.83
CA LYS A 258 2.37 -18.49 -21.94
C LYS A 258 1.70 -17.37 -22.73
N ARG A 259 1.40 -16.24 -22.11
CA ARG A 259 0.92 -15.01 -22.75
C ARG A 259 2.11 -14.19 -23.21
N LYS A 260 2.42 -14.26 -24.50
CA LYS A 260 3.57 -13.55 -25.06
C LYS A 260 3.46 -12.03 -25.01
N ASP A 261 2.24 -11.50 -25.11
CA ASP A 261 1.95 -10.09 -24.94
C ASP A 261 2.32 -9.57 -23.52
N LEU A 262 2.02 -10.33 -22.47
CA LEU A 262 2.42 -10.02 -21.10
C LEU A 262 3.94 -10.15 -20.93
N GLU A 263 4.56 -11.23 -21.44
CA GLU A 263 6.00 -11.45 -21.35
C GLU A 263 6.80 -10.29 -21.93
N GLU A 264 6.47 -9.89 -23.18
CA GLU A 264 7.15 -8.81 -23.89
C GLU A 264 6.95 -7.46 -23.21
N GLU A 265 5.74 -7.17 -22.75
CA GLU A 265 5.44 -5.90 -22.09
C GLU A 265 6.08 -5.82 -20.71
N PHE A 266 6.07 -6.90 -19.91
CA PHE A 266 6.72 -6.93 -18.60
C PHE A 266 8.24 -6.78 -18.75
N TRP A 267 8.84 -7.50 -19.72
CA TRP A 267 10.26 -7.36 -20.05
C TRP A 267 10.60 -5.93 -20.42
N SER A 268 9.83 -5.32 -21.31
CA SER A 268 10.03 -3.94 -21.75
C SER A 268 9.91 -2.94 -20.60
N TYR A 269 8.93 -3.16 -19.70
CA TYR A 269 8.73 -2.32 -18.52
C TYR A 269 9.94 -2.38 -17.56
N CYS A 270 10.45 -3.59 -17.31
CA CYS A 270 11.64 -3.80 -16.49
C CYS A 270 12.96 -3.38 -17.18
N HIS A 271 12.91 -2.82 -18.39
CA HIS A 271 14.07 -2.27 -19.12
C HIS A 271 13.83 -0.82 -19.54
N THR A 272 12.97 -0.10 -18.81
CA THR A 272 12.66 1.31 -19.08
C THR A 272 13.84 2.25 -18.78
N ASP A 273 14.63 1.94 -17.77
CA ASP A 273 15.89 2.62 -17.43
C ASP A 273 16.93 1.64 -16.87
N GLU A 274 18.10 2.14 -16.54
CA GLU A 274 19.27 1.34 -16.11
C GLU A 274 19.00 0.45 -14.89
N ASN A 275 18.04 0.82 -14.03
CA ASN A 275 17.75 0.12 -12.78
C ASN A 275 16.35 -0.51 -12.74
N SER A 276 15.57 -0.43 -13.82
CA SER A 276 14.22 -0.98 -13.87
C SER A 276 14.17 -2.50 -13.75
N ASP A 277 15.28 -3.20 -14.07
CA ASP A 277 15.44 -4.64 -13.97
C ASP A 277 16.02 -5.11 -12.62
N ARG A 278 16.41 -4.17 -11.74
CA ARG A 278 16.91 -4.51 -10.41
C ARG A 278 15.78 -4.83 -9.47
N VAL A 279 16.00 -5.81 -8.60
CA VAL A 279 15.11 -6.05 -7.45
C VAL A 279 15.32 -4.89 -6.48
N GLY A 280 14.38 -3.96 -6.47
CA GLY A 280 14.37 -2.78 -5.62
C GLY A 280 13.75 -3.02 -4.25
N GLU A 281 12.89 -4.03 -4.17
CA GLU A 281 12.20 -4.38 -2.94
C GLU A 281 12.10 -5.88 -2.75
N LEU A 282 12.25 -6.30 -1.50
CA LEU A 282 11.82 -7.59 -0.97
C LEU A 282 11.01 -7.34 0.27
N ALA A 283 9.79 -7.85 0.29
CA ALA A 283 8.82 -7.54 1.32
C ALA A 283 8.10 -8.79 1.88
N PHE A 284 7.71 -8.69 3.15
CA PHE A 284 6.83 -9.62 3.82
C PHE A 284 5.45 -8.97 4.01
N GLY A 285 4.39 -9.58 3.49
CA GLY A 285 3.03 -9.23 3.86
C GLY A 285 2.69 -9.78 5.25
N THR A 286 2.21 -8.92 6.15
CA THR A 286 1.96 -9.27 7.56
C THR A 286 0.51 -9.10 8.00
N ASN A 287 -0.40 -8.80 7.07
CA ASN A 287 -1.82 -8.63 7.38
C ASN A 287 -2.52 -9.98 7.52
N LEU A 288 -2.56 -10.51 8.73
CA LEU A 288 -3.13 -11.82 9.05
C LEU A 288 -4.66 -11.91 8.87
N GLY A 289 -5.35 -10.79 8.70
CA GLY A 289 -6.79 -10.76 8.44
C GLY A 289 -7.16 -11.06 6.99
N LEU A 290 -6.19 -11.12 6.09
CA LEU A 290 -6.42 -11.40 4.69
C LEU A 290 -6.63 -12.89 4.46
N SER A 291 -7.79 -13.25 3.89
CA SER A 291 -8.15 -14.64 3.59
C SER A 291 -7.90 -15.03 2.13
N ARG A 292 -7.82 -14.04 1.23
CA ARG A 292 -7.57 -14.23 -0.20
C ARG A 292 -7.00 -12.97 -0.84
N MET A 293 -6.26 -13.15 -1.90
CA MET A 293 -5.89 -12.06 -2.83
C MET A 293 -7.10 -11.72 -3.70
N ILE A 294 -7.27 -10.43 -4.02
CA ILE A 294 -8.44 -9.90 -4.72
C ILE A 294 -8.09 -9.19 -6.03
N GLY A 295 -6.82 -9.18 -6.40
CA GLY A 295 -6.34 -8.53 -7.61
C GLY A 295 -6.24 -7.00 -7.45
N ILE A 296 -6.09 -6.49 -6.25
CA ILE A 296 -5.82 -5.08 -5.96
C ILE A 296 -4.53 -5.02 -5.16
N LEU A 297 -3.49 -4.42 -5.73
CA LEU A 297 -2.14 -4.42 -5.16
C LEU A 297 -2.13 -3.84 -3.74
N LEU A 298 -2.84 -2.75 -3.49
CA LEU A 298 -2.95 -2.11 -2.16
C LEU A 298 -3.20 -3.12 -1.01
N GLN A 299 -4.00 -4.17 -1.28
CA GLN A 299 -4.26 -5.23 -0.31
C GLN A 299 -3.37 -6.45 -0.51
N ASP A 300 -3.20 -6.88 -1.76
CA ASP A 300 -2.58 -8.18 -2.07
C ASP A 300 -1.11 -8.25 -1.65
N GLU A 301 -0.37 -7.14 -1.73
CA GLU A 301 1.02 -7.04 -1.24
C GLU A 301 1.14 -7.22 0.29
N LYS A 302 0.03 -7.03 1.03
CA LYS A 302 -0.02 -7.22 2.49
C LYS A 302 -0.39 -8.66 2.88
N PHE A 303 -0.71 -9.51 1.89
CA PHE A 303 -1.07 -10.91 2.12
C PHE A 303 0.11 -11.68 2.73
N PRO A 304 -0.13 -12.56 3.74
CA PRO A 304 0.92 -13.33 4.38
C PRO A 304 1.79 -14.09 3.38
N GLY A 305 3.07 -13.74 3.30
CA GLY A 305 3.99 -14.28 2.31
C GLY A 305 5.15 -13.34 2.04
N VAL A 306 5.84 -13.59 0.92
CA VAL A 306 6.93 -12.75 0.41
C VAL A 306 6.62 -12.34 -1.01
N HIS A 307 6.84 -11.07 -1.32
CA HIS A 307 6.86 -10.56 -2.68
C HIS A 307 8.16 -9.79 -2.94
N ILE A 308 8.42 -9.51 -4.21
CA ILE A 308 9.52 -8.66 -4.64
C ILE A 308 9.00 -7.59 -5.59
N ALA A 309 9.71 -6.46 -5.70
CA ALA A 309 9.46 -5.48 -6.74
C ALA A 309 10.72 -5.18 -7.55
N PHE A 310 10.52 -4.96 -8.85
CA PHE A 310 11.57 -4.47 -9.74
C PHE A 310 11.48 -2.96 -9.90
N GLY A 311 12.63 -2.28 -9.91
CA GLY A 311 12.74 -0.85 -10.14
C GLY A 311 13.11 -0.04 -8.88
N ASP A 312 12.40 1.02 -8.59
CA ASP A 312 12.74 1.98 -7.53
C ASP A 312 12.83 1.33 -6.14
N PRO A 313 13.92 1.52 -5.39
CA PRO A 313 14.17 0.85 -4.12
C PRO A 313 13.57 1.60 -2.91
N TYR A 314 12.79 2.66 -3.12
CA TYR A 314 12.38 3.57 -2.05
C TYR A 314 13.55 4.09 -1.20
N GLY A 315 14.62 4.54 -1.88
CA GLY A 315 15.89 4.90 -1.25
C GLY A 315 15.80 5.95 -0.13
N SER A 316 14.75 6.78 -0.11
CA SER A 316 14.48 7.69 1.02
C SER A 316 14.13 6.97 2.32
N GLN A 317 13.71 5.70 2.25
CA GLN A 317 13.32 4.86 3.38
C GLN A 317 14.30 3.72 3.62
N THR A 318 14.77 3.07 2.55
CA THR A 318 15.68 1.91 2.63
C THR A 318 17.15 2.29 2.68
N HIS A 319 17.51 3.55 2.36
CA HIS A 319 18.86 4.08 2.17
C HIS A 319 19.62 3.49 0.97
N ALA A 320 18.93 2.85 0.03
CA ALA A 320 19.54 2.46 -1.24
C ALA A 320 19.95 3.72 -2.05
N ASP A 321 21.12 3.66 -2.68
CA ASP A 321 21.78 4.82 -3.33
C ASP A 321 21.44 4.99 -4.82
N TRP A 322 20.53 4.18 -5.35
CA TRP A 322 20.10 4.21 -6.73
C TRP A 322 18.61 4.51 -6.87
N LYS A 323 18.16 4.81 -8.09
CA LYS A 323 16.77 5.17 -8.41
C LYS A 323 16.34 4.53 -9.70
N SER A 324 15.04 4.34 -9.86
CA SER A 324 14.39 4.01 -11.13
C SER A 324 13.12 4.84 -11.30
N ARG A 325 12.65 4.95 -12.53
CA ARG A 325 11.35 5.56 -12.84
C ARG A 325 10.20 4.57 -12.79
N THR A 326 10.52 3.29 -12.64
CA THR A 326 9.56 2.19 -12.55
C THR A 326 9.60 1.57 -11.17
N HIS A 327 8.48 1.00 -10.77
CA HIS A 327 8.35 0.11 -9.62
C HIS A 327 7.20 -0.86 -9.93
N VAL A 328 7.45 -2.16 -9.88
CA VAL A 328 6.44 -3.17 -10.14
C VAL A 328 6.60 -4.35 -9.21
N ASP A 329 5.61 -4.53 -8.36
CA ASP A 329 5.51 -5.67 -7.46
C ASP A 329 5.10 -6.91 -8.23
N VAL A 330 5.66 -8.04 -7.86
CA VAL A 330 5.27 -9.36 -8.34
C VAL A 330 5.03 -10.27 -7.15
N LEU A 331 3.84 -10.84 -7.09
CA LEU A 331 3.37 -11.61 -5.95
C LEU A 331 3.29 -13.10 -6.27
N THR A 332 3.59 -13.91 -5.26
CA THR A 332 3.43 -15.39 -5.32
C THR A 332 2.53 -15.86 -4.19
N ARG A 333 1.89 -17.03 -4.39
CA ARG A 333 0.99 -17.63 -3.41
C ARG A 333 1.66 -18.74 -2.60
N ASN A 334 1.17 -18.91 -1.36
CA ASN A 334 1.44 -20.10 -0.54
C ASN A 334 2.93 -20.42 -0.41
N CYS A 335 3.76 -19.40 -0.17
CA CYS A 335 5.20 -19.60 -0.07
C CYS A 335 5.61 -20.27 1.25
N ASP A 336 6.68 -21.07 1.18
CA ASP A 336 7.49 -21.49 2.29
C ASP A 336 8.70 -20.55 2.38
N VAL A 337 9.01 -20.04 3.58
CA VAL A 337 10.07 -19.04 3.75
C VAL A 337 10.98 -19.44 4.92
N TRP A 338 12.27 -19.43 4.67
CA TRP A 338 13.32 -19.61 5.67
C TRP A 338 14.14 -18.34 5.82
N ILE A 339 14.27 -17.86 7.06
CA ILE A 339 15.25 -16.86 7.45
C ILE A 339 16.45 -17.61 8.02
N ASP A 340 17.59 -17.55 7.32
CA ASP A 340 18.75 -18.39 7.55
C ASP A 340 18.37 -19.88 7.51
N ARG A 341 18.26 -20.54 8.68
CA ARG A 341 17.91 -21.96 8.80
C ARG A 341 16.51 -22.20 9.35
N ASP A 342 15.82 -21.17 9.80
CA ASP A 342 14.53 -21.29 10.49
C ASP A 342 13.39 -21.01 9.53
N GLN A 343 12.51 -21.97 9.37
CA GLN A 343 11.28 -21.77 8.60
C GLN A 343 10.31 -20.87 9.37
N VAL A 344 10.04 -19.70 8.83
CA VAL A 344 9.16 -18.69 9.45
C VAL A 344 7.78 -18.62 8.81
N ILE A 345 7.65 -19.10 7.57
CA ILE A 345 6.37 -19.25 6.88
C ILE A 345 6.33 -20.66 6.27
N GLU A 346 5.21 -21.34 6.45
CA GLU A 346 4.90 -22.64 5.84
C GLU A 346 3.58 -22.52 5.09
N LYS A 347 3.61 -22.75 3.76
CA LYS A 347 2.43 -22.66 2.86
C LYS A 347 1.62 -21.38 3.07
N GLY A 348 2.31 -20.23 3.17
CA GLY A 348 1.70 -18.94 3.39
C GLY A 348 1.26 -18.63 4.84
N HIS A 349 1.54 -19.53 5.80
CA HIS A 349 1.17 -19.34 7.22
C HIS A 349 2.40 -19.09 8.08
N TYR A 350 2.38 -17.99 8.82
CA TYR A 350 3.45 -17.65 9.76
C TYR A 350 3.57 -18.68 10.89
N GLN A 351 4.80 -19.14 11.14
CA GLN A 351 5.15 -19.99 12.28
C GLN A 351 5.41 -19.12 13.51
N MET A 352 4.33 -18.76 14.22
CA MET A 352 4.35 -17.74 15.29
C MET A 352 5.36 -18.07 16.39
N ASN A 353 5.57 -19.35 16.71
CA ASN A 353 6.57 -19.81 17.69
C ASN A 353 8.00 -19.39 17.29
N HIS A 354 8.32 -19.48 15.99
CA HIS A 354 9.64 -19.13 15.47
C HIS A 354 9.90 -17.62 15.48
N LEU A 355 8.83 -16.83 15.66
CA LEU A 355 8.86 -15.38 15.79
C LEU A 355 8.66 -14.90 17.25
N GLY A 356 8.58 -15.84 18.21
CA GLY A 356 8.39 -15.52 19.62
C GLY A 356 7.02 -14.91 19.95
N LEU A 357 5.97 -15.33 19.20
CA LEU A 357 4.59 -14.87 19.33
C LEU A 357 3.61 -15.99 19.76
N ALA A 358 4.12 -17.08 20.33
CA ALA A 358 3.32 -18.21 20.82
C ALA A 358 2.77 -17.98 22.23
#